data_f5df6bd302fc6258583de764aa5153cc
#
_entry.id   f5df6bd302fc6258583de764aa5153cc
#
_cell.length_a   1.000
_cell.length_b   1.000
_cell.length_c   1.000
_cell.angle_alpha   90.00
_cell.angle_beta   90.00
_cell.angle_gamma   90.00
#
_symmetry.space_group_name_H-M   'P 1'
#
loop_
_entity.id
_entity.type
_entity.pdbx_description
1 polymer ?
#
loop_
_entity_poly.entity_id
_entity_poly.type
_entity_poly.pdbx_seq_one_letter_code
_entity_poly.pdbx_strand_id
1 'polypeptide(L)'
;MMKKMMVLYNETSGSSESKEIAERFKKAAEAKGEAVILQPSNPDIDPEEMRKNDKENQVGVLVVIGGDGTIHHAVQNFKDTIRDYQIGIIPGGTVNNFARVLSIPLKEEDAFETILAGQTTPVDFGMVNQDVMISTLTIGLLADTAANVTQQEKQKYGPLAFTKQFFRLLMKKKKYKLKIDGDERRWHGKAQLLTMTMTNSAGGFTNFDANATPDDGEVHIIILPKLVFYKFVYYLPKIIRGQLNEIPGVVYFSGSQFKISGEKDKKVQTRTDGDPTDDLPIKVTVEAGGLNVFVPETSTSTKE
;
A
#
# COMPACT_ATOMS: atom_id res chain seq x y z
N MET A 1 -20.19 -24.05 4.81
CA MET A 1 -18.92 -24.80 4.82
C MET A 1 -17.91 -23.91 5.51
N MET A 2 -17.26 -24.34 6.58
CA MET A 2 -16.22 -23.55 7.24
C MET A 2 -15.05 -23.38 6.27
N LYS A 3 -14.67 -22.12 6.00
CA LYS A 3 -13.52 -21.83 5.13
C LYS A 3 -12.25 -22.00 5.95
N LYS A 4 -11.30 -22.79 5.45
CA LYS A 4 -10.00 -22.89 6.10
C LYS A 4 -9.24 -21.56 5.99
N MET A 5 -8.53 -21.21 7.05
CA MET A 5 -7.68 -20.03 7.11
C MET A 5 -6.22 -20.43 6.90
N MET A 6 -5.50 -19.70 6.04
CA MET A 6 -4.05 -19.77 5.89
C MET A 6 -3.42 -18.53 6.47
N VAL A 7 -2.57 -18.69 7.47
CA VAL A 7 -1.86 -17.58 8.13
C VAL A 7 -0.48 -17.44 7.51
N LEU A 8 -0.27 -16.33 6.82
CA LEU A 8 0.99 -15.93 6.21
C LEU A 8 1.81 -15.11 7.20
N TYR A 9 3.00 -15.59 7.57
CA TYR A 9 3.89 -14.91 8.51
C TYR A 9 5.34 -14.92 8.02
N ASN A 10 6.08 -13.85 8.30
CA ASN A 10 7.47 -13.71 7.84
C ASN A 10 8.45 -14.19 8.91
N GLU A 11 9.25 -15.21 8.60
CA GLU A 11 10.29 -15.75 9.49
C GLU A 11 11.61 -14.96 9.45
N THR A 12 11.87 -14.17 8.38
CA THR A 12 13.18 -13.55 8.16
C THR A 12 13.32 -12.15 8.75
N SER A 13 12.24 -11.48 9.13
CA SER A 13 12.28 -10.12 9.69
C SER A 13 12.68 -10.05 11.18
N GLY A 14 13.53 -10.96 11.64
CA GLY A 14 14.24 -10.84 12.94
C GLY A 14 13.43 -11.24 14.16
N SER A 15 12.31 -11.93 14.03
CA SER A 15 11.51 -12.25 15.19
C SER A 15 10.87 -13.64 15.12
N SER A 16 11.18 -14.46 16.10
CA SER A 16 10.28 -15.45 16.66
C SER A 16 8.86 -14.90 16.90
N GLU A 17 8.69 -13.58 16.98
CA GLU A 17 7.47 -12.82 17.26
C GLU A 17 6.36 -13.05 16.21
N SER A 18 6.64 -12.98 14.91
CA SER A 18 5.62 -13.23 13.87
C SER A 18 5.06 -14.66 13.93
N LYS A 19 5.92 -15.63 14.23
CA LYS A 19 5.51 -17.02 14.41
C LYS A 19 4.70 -17.21 15.70
N GLU A 20 5.10 -16.56 16.78
CA GLU A 20 4.37 -16.57 18.05
C GLU A 20 2.98 -15.95 17.90
N ILE A 21 2.87 -14.84 17.16
CA ILE A 21 1.58 -14.23 16.82
C ILE A 21 0.72 -15.19 16.00
N ALA A 22 1.30 -15.87 15.00
CA ALA A 22 0.60 -16.85 14.17
C ALA A 22 0.06 -18.01 14.99
N GLU A 23 0.85 -18.55 15.93
CA GLU A 23 0.42 -19.63 16.83
C GLU A 23 -0.68 -19.17 17.82
N ARG A 24 -0.60 -17.92 18.30
CA ARG A 24 -1.64 -17.34 19.18
C ARG A 24 -2.95 -17.15 18.40
N PHE A 25 -2.88 -16.60 17.18
CA PHE A 25 -4.05 -16.48 16.33
C PHE A 25 -4.67 -17.85 16.01
N LYS A 26 -3.84 -18.83 15.65
CA LYS A 26 -4.30 -20.20 15.39
C LYS A 26 -5.08 -20.77 16.57
N LYS A 27 -4.55 -20.68 17.79
CA LYS A 27 -5.25 -21.13 19.00
C LYS A 27 -6.59 -20.43 19.21
N ALA A 28 -6.62 -19.09 18.98
CA ALA A 28 -7.86 -18.32 19.13
C ALA A 28 -8.91 -18.72 18.08
N ALA A 29 -8.51 -18.95 16.84
CA ALA A 29 -9.39 -19.35 15.75
C ALA A 29 -9.90 -20.81 15.94
N GLU A 30 -9.02 -21.74 16.29
CA GLU A 30 -9.39 -23.14 16.57
C GLU A 30 -10.35 -23.26 17.76
N ALA A 31 -10.22 -22.41 18.77
CA ALA A 31 -11.16 -22.32 19.89
C ALA A 31 -12.58 -21.89 19.46
N LYS A 32 -12.70 -21.19 18.32
CA LYS A 32 -13.97 -20.82 17.69
C LYS A 32 -14.42 -21.85 16.62
N GLY A 33 -13.67 -22.92 16.44
CA GLY A 33 -13.99 -23.99 15.51
C GLY A 33 -13.47 -23.80 14.09
N GLU A 34 -12.63 -22.78 13.86
CA GLU A 34 -12.02 -22.55 12.54
C GLU A 34 -10.81 -23.47 12.31
N ALA A 35 -10.60 -23.91 11.08
CA ALA A 35 -9.43 -24.70 10.70
C ALA A 35 -8.31 -23.76 10.20
N VAL A 36 -7.11 -23.85 10.78
CA VAL A 36 -5.99 -22.94 10.51
C VAL A 36 -4.73 -23.66 10.08
N ILE A 37 -4.12 -23.19 9.00
CA ILE A 37 -2.83 -23.62 8.48
C ILE A 37 -1.84 -22.46 8.67
N LEU A 38 -0.65 -22.76 9.18
CA LEU A 38 0.44 -21.81 9.26
C LEU A 38 1.34 -21.96 8.03
N GLN A 39 1.59 -20.87 7.31
CA GLN A 39 2.41 -20.82 6.11
C GLN A 39 3.47 -19.74 6.24
N PRO A 40 4.76 -20.11 6.36
CA PRO A 40 5.83 -19.13 6.23
C PRO A 40 5.75 -18.39 4.91
N SER A 41 5.98 -17.07 4.94
CA SER A 41 5.97 -16.18 3.78
C SER A 41 7.22 -15.31 3.84
N ASN A 42 8.25 -15.69 3.10
CA ASN A 42 9.47 -14.91 2.94
C ASN A 42 9.83 -14.86 1.43
N PRO A 43 10.73 -13.98 1.01
CA PRO A 43 11.10 -13.83 -0.40
C PRO A 43 11.70 -15.09 -1.05
N ASP A 44 12.19 -16.04 -0.24
CA ASP A 44 12.84 -17.25 -0.73
C ASP A 44 11.84 -18.41 -0.95
N ILE A 45 10.59 -18.26 -0.51
CA ILE A 45 9.55 -19.26 -0.72
C ILE A 45 8.93 -19.08 -2.10
N ASP A 46 8.89 -20.17 -2.87
CA ASP A 46 8.25 -20.19 -4.18
C ASP A 46 6.74 -19.88 -4.04
N PRO A 47 6.24 -18.84 -4.70
CA PRO A 47 4.80 -18.56 -4.72
C PRO A 47 3.93 -19.72 -5.24
N GLU A 48 4.48 -20.58 -6.10
CA GLU A 48 3.76 -21.76 -6.61
C GLU A 48 3.56 -22.83 -5.54
N GLU A 49 4.54 -23.03 -4.67
CA GLU A 49 4.43 -23.94 -3.52
C GLU A 49 3.34 -23.45 -2.55
N MET A 50 3.32 -22.15 -2.27
CA MET A 50 2.30 -21.53 -1.42
C MET A 50 0.89 -21.68 -2.03
N ARG A 51 0.73 -21.45 -3.33
CA ARG A 51 -0.55 -21.63 -4.04
C ARG A 51 -0.97 -23.11 -4.16
N LYS A 52 -0.02 -24.04 -4.21
CA LYS A 52 -0.31 -25.48 -4.18
C LYS A 52 -0.86 -25.88 -2.82
N ASN A 53 -0.23 -25.47 -1.75
CA ASN A 53 -0.68 -25.72 -0.38
C ASN A 53 -2.09 -25.18 -0.14
N ASP A 54 -2.38 -23.98 -0.66
CA ASP A 54 -3.71 -23.38 -0.64
C ASP A 54 -4.77 -24.24 -1.32
N LYS A 55 -4.53 -24.67 -2.58
CA LYS A 55 -5.47 -25.49 -3.34
C LYS A 55 -5.71 -26.84 -2.71
N GLU A 56 -4.68 -27.51 -2.22
CA GLU A 56 -4.80 -28.82 -1.55
C GLU A 56 -5.64 -28.73 -0.26
N ASN A 57 -5.61 -27.59 0.41
CA ASN A 57 -6.33 -27.36 1.66
C ASN A 57 -7.67 -26.67 1.51
N GLN A 58 -8.05 -26.20 0.31
CA GLN A 58 -9.30 -25.47 0.05
C GLN A 58 -9.43 -24.23 0.96
N VAL A 59 -8.38 -23.41 0.99
CA VAL A 59 -8.33 -22.16 1.77
C VAL A 59 -9.33 -21.17 1.21
N GLY A 60 -10.01 -20.46 2.06
CA GLY A 60 -10.91 -19.36 1.68
C GLY A 60 -10.62 -18.06 2.40
N VAL A 61 -9.67 -18.08 3.35
CA VAL A 61 -9.24 -16.92 4.10
C VAL A 61 -7.72 -16.87 4.14
N LEU A 62 -7.14 -15.76 3.72
CA LEU A 62 -5.71 -15.46 3.88
C LEU A 62 -5.54 -14.47 5.04
N VAL A 63 -4.83 -14.86 6.07
CA VAL A 63 -4.50 -13.98 7.20
C VAL A 63 -3.04 -13.57 7.09
N VAL A 64 -2.78 -12.28 6.95
CA VAL A 64 -1.43 -11.73 6.74
C VAL A 64 -0.94 -11.07 8.02
N ILE A 65 0.16 -11.57 8.58
CA ILE A 65 0.83 -10.98 9.74
C ILE A 65 2.02 -10.16 9.26
N GLY A 66 1.91 -8.83 9.35
CA GLY A 66 3.00 -7.94 8.94
C GLY A 66 2.58 -6.51 8.64
N GLY A 67 3.47 -5.77 8.01
CA GLY A 67 3.23 -4.41 7.55
C GLY A 67 2.79 -4.34 6.08
N ASP A 68 2.73 -3.10 5.56
CA ASP A 68 2.27 -2.82 4.19
C ASP A 68 3.01 -3.64 3.12
N GLY A 69 4.34 -3.82 3.25
CA GLY A 69 5.12 -4.65 2.34
C GLY A 69 4.74 -6.14 2.37
N THR A 70 4.41 -6.68 3.55
CA THR A 70 3.96 -8.08 3.68
C THR A 70 2.59 -8.28 3.03
N ILE A 71 1.69 -7.30 3.18
CA ILE A 71 0.38 -7.29 2.53
C ILE A 71 0.55 -7.22 1.01
N HIS A 72 1.40 -6.32 0.52
CA HIS A 72 1.74 -6.21 -0.90
C HIS A 72 2.21 -7.55 -1.48
N HIS A 73 3.18 -8.21 -0.84
CA HIS A 73 3.68 -9.50 -1.30
C HIS A 73 2.62 -10.60 -1.26
N ALA A 74 1.77 -10.63 -0.23
CA ALA A 74 0.69 -11.59 -0.16
C ALA A 74 -0.30 -11.40 -1.32
N VAL A 75 -0.74 -10.18 -1.58
CA VAL A 75 -1.65 -9.88 -2.70
C VAL A 75 -0.97 -10.17 -4.05
N GLN A 76 0.30 -9.82 -4.22
CA GLN A 76 1.07 -10.11 -5.44
C GLN A 76 1.16 -11.62 -5.72
N ASN A 77 1.39 -12.43 -4.69
CA ASN A 77 1.50 -13.89 -4.84
C ASN A 77 0.17 -14.55 -5.23
N PHE A 78 -0.95 -13.98 -4.83
CA PHE A 78 -2.29 -14.50 -5.11
C PHE A 78 -3.08 -13.66 -6.12
N LYS A 79 -2.49 -12.68 -6.79
CA LYS A 79 -3.19 -11.67 -7.61
C LYS A 79 -4.20 -12.22 -8.59
N ASP A 80 -3.91 -13.38 -9.21
CA ASP A 80 -4.76 -13.99 -10.22
C ASP A 80 -6.03 -14.67 -9.60
N THR A 81 -5.99 -14.97 -8.30
CA THR A 81 -7.07 -15.64 -7.56
C THR A 81 -7.48 -14.88 -6.30
N ILE A 82 -6.93 -13.69 -6.05
CA ILE A 82 -7.12 -12.96 -4.79
C ILE A 82 -8.59 -12.65 -4.48
N ARG A 83 -9.42 -12.53 -5.51
CA ARG A 83 -10.87 -12.31 -5.37
C ARG A 83 -11.62 -13.49 -4.73
N ASP A 84 -11.02 -14.69 -4.72
CA ASP A 84 -11.62 -15.89 -4.14
C ASP A 84 -11.46 -15.94 -2.63
N TYR A 85 -10.62 -15.05 -2.05
CA TYR A 85 -10.28 -15.04 -0.64
C TYR A 85 -10.88 -13.86 0.12
N GLN A 86 -11.12 -14.10 1.41
CA GLN A 86 -11.26 -13.05 2.40
C GLN A 86 -9.89 -12.80 3.04
N ILE A 87 -9.54 -11.56 3.28
CA ILE A 87 -8.20 -11.17 3.74
C ILE A 87 -8.26 -10.64 5.16
N GLY A 88 -7.60 -11.35 6.08
CA GLY A 88 -7.36 -10.90 7.44
C GLY A 88 -6.01 -10.20 7.55
N ILE A 89 -5.94 -9.13 8.30
CA ILE A 89 -4.70 -8.37 8.53
C ILE A 89 -4.44 -8.30 10.03
N ILE A 90 -3.27 -8.77 10.43
CA ILE A 90 -2.72 -8.59 11.78
C ILE A 90 -1.51 -7.67 11.64
N PRO A 91 -1.64 -6.38 12.04
CA PRO A 91 -0.61 -5.38 11.81
C PRO A 91 0.67 -5.65 12.61
N GLY A 92 1.78 -5.91 11.93
CA GLY A 92 3.10 -6.17 12.53
C GLY A 92 4.21 -5.25 12.00
N GLY A 93 3.87 -4.22 11.22
CA GLY A 93 4.82 -3.28 10.65
C GLY A 93 4.96 -1.99 11.48
N THR A 94 5.88 -1.13 11.05
CA THR A 94 6.14 0.16 11.73
C THR A 94 5.05 1.19 11.44
N VAL A 95 4.50 1.22 10.23
CA VAL A 95 3.57 2.26 9.78
C VAL A 95 2.14 1.73 9.67
N ASN A 96 1.95 0.59 8.99
CA ASN A 96 0.67 -0.08 8.79
C ASN A 96 -0.40 0.85 8.19
N ASN A 97 -0.05 1.55 7.09
CA ASN A 97 -0.94 2.49 6.42
C ASN A 97 -2.26 1.84 6.02
N PHE A 98 -2.19 0.68 5.39
CA PHE A 98 -3.37 -0.03 4.88
C PHE A 98 -4.33 -0.44 6.01
N ALA A 99 -3.79 -0.96 7.11
CA ALA A 99 -4.60 -1.29 8.29
C ALA A 99 -5.26 -0.04 8.90
N ARG A 100 -4.53 1.08 8.99
CA ARG A 100 -5.07 2.35 9.54
C ARG A 100 -6.21 2.91 8.71
N VAL A 101 -6.08 2.88 7.37
CA VAL A 101 -7.13 3.34 6.45
C VAL A 101 -8.42 2.56 6.64
N LEU A 102 -8.31 1.25 6.85
CA LEU A 102 -9.44 0.35 7.07
C LEU A 102 -9.90 0.30 8.53
N SER A 103 -9.34 1.14 9.40
CA SER A 103 -9.63 1.17 10.85
C SER A 103 -9.37 -0.17 11.55
N ILE A 104 -8.51 -1.02 10.98
CA ILE A 104 -8.11 -2.28 11.58
C ILE A 104 -7.27 -1.98 12.83
N PRO A 105 -7.61 -2.56 14.00
CA PRO A 105 -6.87 -2.33 15.24
C PRO A 105 -5.39 -2.72 15.10
N LEU A 106 -4.51 -1.87 15.65
CA LEU A 106 -3.07 -2.16 15.64
C LEU A 106 -2.63 -3.10 16.77
N LYS A 107 -3.49 -3.34 17.73
CA LYS A 107 -3.25 -4.31 18.79
C LYS A 107 -3.67 -5.69 18.27
N GLU A 108 -2.80 -6.67 18.46
CA GLU A 108 -2.94 -8.00 17.88
C GLU A 108 -4.24 -8.71 18.25
N GLU A 109 -4.59 -8.71 19.56
CA GLU A 109 -5.79 -9.36 20.04
C GLU A 109 -7.06 -8.77 19.45
N ASP A 110 -7.11 -7.45 19.32
CA ASP A 110 -8.26 -6.74 18.75
C ASP A 110 -8.36 -6.99 17.23
N ALA A 111 -7.20 -7.15 16.55
CA ALA A 111 -7.15 -7.58 15.15
C ALA A 111 -7.62 -9.05 14.97
N PHE A 112 -7.28 -9.94 15.91
CA PHE A 112 -7.80 -11.31 15.92
C PHE A 112 -9.33 -11.29 16.01
N GLU A 113 -9.88 -10.54 16.94
CA GLU A 113 -11.32 -10.42 17.10
C GLU A 113 -12.00 -9.86 15.85
N THR A 114 -11.39 -8.87 15.19
CA THR A 114 -11.87 -8.32 13.93
C THR A 114 -12.00 -9.40 12.85
N ILE A 115 -10.98 -10.24 12.68
CA ILE A 115 -11.01 -11.32 11.70
C ILE A 115 -12.07 -12.37 12.08
N LEU A 116 -12.12 -12.75 13.35
CA LEU A 116 -13.00 -13.77 13.86
C LEU A 116 -14.47 -13.34 13.99
N ALA A 117 -14.75 -12.02 13.95
CA ALA A 117 -16.11 -11.47 13.84
C ALA A 117 -16.70 -11.67 12.44
N GLY A 118 -15.86 -11.82 11.40
CA GLY A 118 -16.29 -12.22 10.08
C GLY A 118 -16.83 -11.10 9.18
N GLN A 119 -16.85 -9.86 9.62
CA GLN A 119 -17.32 -8.73 8.79
C GLN A 119 -16.24 -8.32 7.80
N THR A 120 -16.61 -8.23 6.51
CA THR A 120 -15.68 -7.84 5.44
C THR A 120 -16.21 -6.65 4.66
N THR A 121 -15.28 -5.91 4.03
CA THR A 121 -15.61 -4.85 3.07
C THR A 121 -14.79 -5.03 1.79
N PRO A 122 -15.36 -4.69 0.60
CA PRO A 122 -14.59 -4.63 -0.63
C PRO A 122 -13.60 -3.47 -0.56
N VAL A 123 -12.40 -3.69 -1.06
CA VAL A 123 -11.31 -2.70 -1.11
C VAL A 123 -10.64 -2.79 -2.47
N ASP A 124 -10.32 -1.63 -3.03
CA ASP A 124 -9.65 -1.51 -4.31
C ASP A 124 -8.15 -1.75 -4.20
N PHE A 125 -7.55 -2.23 -5.26
CA PHE A 125 -6.12 -2.22 -5.43
C PHE A 125 -5.76 -1.86 -6.88
N GLY A 126 -4.54 -1.41 -7.10
CA GLY A 126 -4.04 -1.09 -8.44
C GLY A 126 -3.19 -2.22 -9.00
N MET A 127 -3.11 -2.26 -10.34
CA MET A 127 -2.10 -2.99 -11.08
C MET A 127 -1.20 -2.01 -11.82
N VAL A 128 0.10 -2.14 -11.65
CA VAL A 128 1.15 -1.39 -12.35
C VAL A 128 1.88 -2.36 -13.27
N ASN A 129 1.49 -2.43 -14.54
CA ASN A 129 1.84 -3.51 -15.44
C ASN A 129 1.45 -4.88 -14.86
N GLN A 130 2.43 -5.63 -14.31
CA GLN A 130 2.25 -6.93 -13.68
C GLN A 130 2.36 -6.90 -12.16
N ASP A 131 2.69 -5.74 -11.60
CA ASP A 131 2.88 -5.57 -10.16
C ASP A 131 1.62 -5.03 -9.50
N VAL A 132 1.33 -5.49 -8.29
CA VAL A 132 0.25 -5.00 -7.45
C VAL A 132 0.63 -3.63 -6.85
N MET A 133 -0.36 -2.77 -6.66
CA MET A 133 -0.25 -1.52 -5.91
C MET A 133 -1.36 -1.47 -4.85
N ILE A 134 -0.99 -1.59 -3.60
CA ILE A 134 -1.94 -1.54 -2.47
C ILE A 134 -2.20 -0.10 -2.04
N SER A 135 -1.18 0.73 -2.00
CA SER A 135 -1.28 2.08 -1.46
C SER A 135 -0.83 3.15 -2.45
N THR A 136 0.40 3.08 -2.94
CA THR A 136 0.98 4.23 -3.66
C THR A 136 1.94 3.83 -4.77
N LEU A 137 1.94 4.66 -5.83
CA LEU A 137 3.02 4.70 -6.81
C LEU A 137 3.67 6.08 -6.82
N THR A 138 5.00 6.14 -6.86
CA THR A 138 5.74 7.40 -6.85
C THR A 138 6.76 7.49 -7.98
N ILE A 139 6.89 8.69 -8.55
CA ILE A 139 7.90 9.05 -9.55
C ILE A 139 8.55 10.37 -9.13
N GLY A 140 9.86 10.47 -9.26
CA GLY A 140 10.60 11.69 -9.02
C GLY A 140 11.06 11.84 -7.57
N LEU A 141 10.82 12.99 -6.94
CA LEU A 141 11.46 13.36 -5.67
C LEU A 141 11.31 12.31 -4.56
N LEU A 142 10.13 11.74 -4.39
CA LEU A 142 9.92 10.71 -3.37
C LEU A 142 10.59 9.39 -3.75
N ALA A 143 10.46 8.96 -5.00
CA ALA A 143 11.12 7.76 -5.50
C ALA A 143 12.66 7.89 -5.43
N ASP A 144 13.20 9.04 -5.86
CA ASP A 144 14.62 9.34 -5.76
C ASP A 144 15.09 9.39 -4.29
N THR A 145 14.26 9.89 -3.36
CA THR A 145 14.59 9.94 -1.92
C THR A 145 14.72 8.52 -1.38
N ALA A 146 13.75 7.67 -1.62
CA ALA A 146 13.78 6.29 -1.16
C ALA A 146 14.94 5.49 -1.75
N ALA A 147 15.27 5.73 -3.04
CA ALA A 147 16.39 5.06 -3.71
C ALA A 147 17.78 5.48 -3.17
N ASN A 148 17.90 6.70 -2.63
CA ASN A 148 19.18 7.25 -2.20
C ASN A 148 19.45 7.17 -0.69
N VAL A 149 18.56 6.57 0.09
CA VAL A 149 18.78 6.31 1.53
C VAL A 149 19.38 4.92 1.69
N THR A 150 20.60 4.86 2.21
CA THR A 150 21.31 3.59 2.41
C THR A 150 20.78 2.82 3.62
N GLN A 151 21.02 1.50 3.63
CA GLN A 151 20.68 0.64 4.77
C GLN A 151 21.32 1.14 6.08
N GLN A 152 22.59 1.59 6.01
CA GLN A 152 23.30 2.15 7.16
C GLN A 152 22.67 3.45 7.67
N GLU A 153 22.23 4.32 6.77
CA GLU A 153 21.52 5.55 7.14
C GLU A 153 20.16 5.26 7.77
N LYS A 154 19.42 4.26 7.26
CA LYS A 154 18.16 3.79 7.86
C LYS A 154 18.38 3.29 9.29
N GLN A 155 19.41 2.47 9.52
CA GLN A 155 19.74 1.95 10.85
C GLN A 155 20.20 3.02 11.82
N LYS A 156 21.01 3.99 11.34
CA LYS A 156 21.61 5.03 12.20
C LYS A 156 20.67 6.18 12.53
N TYR A 157 19.85 6.62 11.57
CA TYR A 157 19.04 7.84 11.68
C TYR A 157 17.53 7.57 11.60
N GLY A 158 17.10 6.33 11.33
CA GLY A 158 15.68 5.98 11.21
C GLY A 158 14.94 6.87 10.18
N PRO A 159 13.75 7.37 10.50
CA PRO A 159 12.98 8.25 9.62
C PRO A 159 13.69 9.55 9.24
N LEU A 160 14.61 10.06 10.09
CA LEU A 160 15.37 11.28 9.82
C LEU A 160 16.29 11.16 8.59
N ALA A 161 16.72 9.94 8.23
CA ALA A 161 17.50 9.71 7.02
C ALA A 161 16.73 10.12 5.76
N PHE A 162 15.45 9.76 5.70
CA PHE A 162 14.56 10.13 4.60
C PHE A 162 14.33 11.65 4.54
N THR A 163 14.13 12.29 5.69
CA THR A 163 13.93 13.74 5.77
C THR A 163 15.14 14.50 5.25
N LYS A 164 16.35 14.14 5.70
CA LYS A 164 17.61 14.73 5.23
C LYS A 164 17.78 14.57 3.71
N GLN A 165 17.55 13.35 3.20
CA GLN A 165 17.71 13.07 1.78
C GLN A 165 16.65 13.77 0.93
N PHE A 166 15.40 13.85 1.41
CA PHE A 166 14.33 14.60 0.77
C PHE A 166 14.71 16.07 0.56
N PHE A 167 15.17 16.77 1.60
CA PHE A 167 15.60 18.16 1.47
C PHE A 167 16.80 18.34 0.54
N ARG A 168 17.76 17.43 0.58
CA ARG A 168 18.91 17.43 -0.32
C ARG A 168 18.49 17.32 -1.80
N LEU A 169 17.55 16.43 -2.10
CA LEU A 169 17.05 16.22 -3.47
C LEU A 169 16.09 17.33 -3.91
N LEU A 170 15.31 17.88 -2.99
CA LEU A 170 14.48 19.07 -3.24
C LEU A 170 15.32 20.24 -3.74
N MET A 171 16.51 20.43 -3.19
CA MET A 171 17.45 21.48 -3.62
C MET A 171 18.01 21.21 -5.04
N LYS A 172 18.12 19.96 -5.47
CA LYS A 172 18.62 19.61 -6.83
C LYS A 172 17.63 19.96 -7.95
N LYS A 173 16.36 20.22 -7.64
CA LYS A 173 15.31 20.66 -8.58
C LYS A 173 15.18 19.76 -9.82
N LYS A 174 15.53 18.47 -9.69
CA LYS A 174 15.40 17.48 -10.78
C LYS A 174 13.95 17.43 -11.24
N LYS A 175 13.72 17.40 -12.54
CA LYS A 175 12.39 17.30 -13.15
C LYS A 175 12.36 16.20 -14.18
N TYR A 176 11.22 15.54 -14.27
CA TYR A 176 10.93 14.51 -15.24
C TYR A 176 9.89 15.03 -16.22
N LYS A 177 10.12 14.84 -17.52
CA LYS A 177 9.08 15.06 -18.53
C LYS A 177 8.20 13.82 -18.55
N LEU A 178 6.94 14.01 -18.25
CA LEU A 178 5.96 12.94 -18.18
C LEU A 178 4.78 13.25 -19.10
N LYS A 179 4.21 12.20 -19.65
CA LYS A 179 2.93 12.20 -20.34
C LYS A 179 2.05 11.17 -19.66
N ILE A 180 0.86 11.60 -19.28
CA ILE A 180 -0.16 10.79 -18.65
C ILE A 180 -1.38 10.81 -19.55
N ASP A 181 -1.78 9.64 -20.02
CA ASP A 181 -2.98 9.44 -20.81
C ASP A 181 -3.94 8.57 -19.98
N GLY A 182 -5.05 9.09 -19.56
CA GLY A 182 -6.17 8.38 -18.92
C GLY A 182 -7.43 8.45 -19.76
N ASP A 183 -8.51 7.79 -19.33
CA ASP A 183 -9.74 7.69 -20.07
C ASP A 183 -10.37 9.06 -20.32
N GLU A 184 -10.46 9.89 -19.29
CA GLU A 184 -11.10 11.21 -19.37
C GLU A 184 -10.09 12.36 -19.25
N ARG A 185 -8.91 12.13 -18.71
CA ARG A 185 -7.93 13.15 -18.38
C ARG A 185 -6.58 12.86 -19.02
N ARG A 186 -5.97 13.91 -19.55
CA ARG A 186 -4.60 13.86 -20.09
C ARG A 186 -3.78 14.98 -19.51
N TRP A 187 -2.54 14.67 -19.21
CA TRP A 187 -1.58 15.66 -18.75
C TRP A 187 -0.21 15.42 -19.38
N HIS A 188 0.48 16.48 -19.74
CA HIS A 188 1.87 16.42 -20.15
C HIS A 188 2.64 17.63 -19.61
N GLY A 189 3.85 17.39 -19.16
CA GLY A 189 4.66 18.46 -18.61
C GLY A 189 5.90 17.96 -17.91
N LYS A 190 6.52 18.86 -17.16
CA LYS A 190 7.66 18.54 -16.29
C LYS A 190 7.20 18.52 -14.84
N ALA A 191 7.41 17.40 -14.17
CA ALA A 191 7.11 17.21 -12.76
C ALA A 191 8.38 16.96 -11.94
N GLN A 192 8.45 17.51 -10.74
CA GLN A 192 9.45 17.10 -9.73
C GLN A 192 8.97 15.90 -8.94
N LEU A 193 7.66 15.77 -8.77
CA LEU A 193 6.99 14.70 -8.05
C LEU A 193 5.72 14.34 -8.78
N LEU A 194 5.49 13.06 -8.95
CA LEU A 194 4.20 12.45 -9.20
C LEU A 194 3.96 11.40 -8.13
N THR A 195 2.79 11.40 -7.54
CA THR A 195 2.30 10.36 -6.64
C THR A 195 0.92 9.93 -7.10
N MET A 196 0.70 8.64 -7.13
CA MET A 196 -0.63 8.05 -7.28
C MET A 196 -0.97 7.35 -5.96
N THR A 197 -2.21 7.47 -5.52
CA THR A 197 -2.68 6.88 -4.27
C THR A 197 -3.98 6.13 -4.48
N MET A 198 -4.10 4.95 -3.86
CA MET A 198 -5.32 4.15 -3.80
C MET A 198 -6.18 4.50 -2.57
N THR A 199 -5.62 5.23 -1.63
CA THR A 199 -6.25 5.53 -0.34
C THR A 199 -5.84 6.92 0.15
N ASN A 200 -6.48 7.39 1.21
CA ASN A 200 -6.14 8.66 1.84
C ASN A 200 -4.81 8.65 2.63
N SER A 201 -4.06 7.55 2.60
CA SER A 201 -2.82 7.40 3.36
C SER A 201 -1.62 7.13 2.46
N ALA A 202 -0.55 7.85 2.68
CA ALA A 202 0.72 7.66 1.99
C ALA A 202 1.91 7.96 2.91
N GLY A 203 2.89 7.06 2.97
CA GLY A 203 4.16 7.28 3.67
C GLY A 203 4.02 7.60 5.17
N GLY A 204 3.00 7.11 5.85
CA GLY A 204 2.72 7.35 7.26
C GLY A 204 1.80 8.56 7.55
N PHE A 205 1.37 9.27 6.52
CA PHE A 205 0.39 10.35 6.65
C PHE A 205 -1.00 9.80 6.38
N THR A 206 -1.86 9.74 7.39
CA THR A 206 -3.22 9.16 7.33
C THR A 206 -4.27 10.07 6.70
N ASN A 207 -3.93 11.29 6.33
CA ASN A 207 -4.77 12.24 5.60
C ASN A 207 -3.98 12.86 4.46
N PHE A 208 -3.30 12.03 3.67
CA PHE A 208 -2.51 12.51 2.55
C PHE A 208 -3.39 13.06 1.41
N ASP A 209 -4.50 12.40 1.16
CA ASP A 209 -5.52 12.81 0.19
C ASP A 209 -6.92 12.62 0.77
N ALA A 210 -7.58 13.71 1.15
CA ALA A 210 -8.90 13.66 1.77
C ALA A 210 -10.03 13.21 0.81
N ASN A 211 -9.77 13.14 -0.50
CA ASN A 211 -10.77 12.74 -1.48
C ASN A 211 -10.69 11.24 -1.82
N ALA A 212 -9.57 10.59 -1.52
CA ALA A 212 -9.38 9.18 -1.83
C ALA A 212 -10.01 8.30 -0.75
N THR A 213 -10.85 7.36 -1.16
CA THR A 213 -11.37 6.29 -0.29
C THR A 213 -10.92 4.92 -0.82
N PRO A 214 -10.82 3.90 0.02
CA PRO A 214 -10.28 2.60 -0.39
C PRO A 214 -11.22 1.80 -1.31
N ASP A 215 -12.38 2.34 -1.66
CA ASP A 215 -13.46 1.68 -2.40
C ASP A 215 -14.14 2.58 -3.46
N ASP A 216 -13.47 3.66 -3.88
CA ASP A 216 -14.03 4.61 -4.87
C ASP A 216 -13.84 4.17 -6.34
N GLY A 217 -13.10 3.09 -6.59
CA GLY A 217 -12.82 2.58 -7.92
C GLY A 217 -11.79 3.42 -8.70
N GLU A 218 -11.08 4.31 -8.02
CA GLU A 218 -10.17 5.26 -8.66
C GLU A 218 -8.77 5.24 -8.04
N VAL A 219 -7.80 5.63 -8.84
CA VAL A 219 -6.48 6.00 -8.38
C VAL A 219 -6.32 7.52 -8.52
N HIS A 220 -5.90 8.16 -7.44
CA HIS A 220 -5.76 9.61 -7.35
C HIS A 220 -4.34 10.04 -7.71
N ILE A 221 -4.22 10.95 -8.67
CA ILE A 221 -2.94 11.43 -9.20
C ILE A 221 -2.66 12.84 -8.69
N ILE A 222 -1.53 13.00 -8.05
CA ILE A 222 -1.03 14.26 -7.53
C ILE A 222 0.30 14.58 -8.21
N ILE A 223 0.34 15.69 -8.95
CA ILE A 223 1.53 16.12 -9.66
C ILE A 223 2.00 17.46 -9.14
N LEU A 224 3.26 17.54 -8.80
CA LEU A 224 3.95 18.77 -8.41
C LEU A 224 4.97 19.16 -9.50
N PRO A 225 4.61 20.10 -10.41
CA PRO A 225 5.53 20.55 -11.45
C PRO A 225 6.77 21.26 -10.90
N LYS A 226 6.60 21.94 -9.76
CA LYS A 226 7.68 22.64 -9.08
C LYS A 226 7.40 22.72 -7.59
N LEU A 227 8.26 22.07 -6.81
CA LEU A 227 8.26 22.20 -5.37
C LEU A 227 9.32 23.23 -4.95
N VAL A 228 8.92 24.21 -4.17
CA VAL A 228 9.80 25.27 -3.64
C VAL A 228 9.71 25.22 -2.12
N PHE A 229 10.86 25.19 -1.46
CA PHE A 229 10.96 24.98 -0.02
C PHE A 229 10.03 25.90 0.81
N TYR A 230 10.06 27.23 0.58
CA TYR A 230 9.21 28.15 1.35
C TYR A 230 7.71 27.92 1.11
N LYS A 231 7.31 27.50 -0.11
CA LYS A 231 5.93 27.12 -0.41
C LYS A 231 5.55 25.82 0.30
N PHE A 232 6.46 24.85 0.31
CA PHE A 232 6.25 23.60 1.05
C PHE A 232 5.97 23.89 2.54
N VAL A 233 6.81 24.72 3.18
CA VAL A 233 6.61 25.10 4.59
C VAL A 233 5.30 25.88 4.78
N TYR A 234 4.99 26.80 3.89
CA TYR A 234 3.76 27.61 3.95
C TYR A 234 2.48 26.74 3.83
N TYR A 235 2.49 25.76 2.91
CA TYR A 235 1.36 24.87 2.69
C TYR A 235 1.37 23.61 3.56
N LEU A 236 2.36 23.43 4.44
CA LEU A 236 2.44 22.27 5.31
C LEU A 236 1.15 21.99 6.10
N PRO A 237 0.42 22.97 6.65
CA PRO A 237 -0.87 22.73 7.30
C PRO A 237 -1.94 22.12 6.37
N LYS A 238 -1.95 22.53 5.08
CA LYS A 238 -2.86 21.94 4.08
C LYS A 238 -2.44 20.51 3.71
N ILE A 239 -1.15 20.26 3.57
CA ILE A 239 -0.60 18.92 3.30
C ILE A 239 -1.00 17.95 4.41
N ILE A 240 -0.85 18.35 5.67
CA ILE A 240 -1.20 17.51 6.84
C ILE A 240 -2.72 17.23 6.91
N ARG A 241 -3.55 18.15 6.39
CA ARG A 241 -5.01 17.98 6.34
C ARG A 241 -5.51 17.26 5.08
N GLY A 242 -4.62 16.78 4.21
CA GLY A 242 -5.00 16.11 2.95
C GLY A 242 -5.59 17.03 1.87
N GLN A 243 -5.43 18.34 2.00
CA GLN A 243 -5.96 19.35 1.09
C GLN A 243 -4.99 19.69 -0.04
N LEU A 244 -4.38 18.66 -0.64
CA LEU A 244 -3.36 18.85 -1.69
C LEU A 244 -3.94 19.48 -2.95
N ASN A 245 -5.16 19.17 -3.29
CA ASN A 245 -5.91 19.70 -4.43
C ASN A 245 -6.16 21.24 -4.33
N GLU A 246 -6.13 21.79 -3.12
CA GLU A 246 -6.29 23.23 -2.88
C GLU A 246 -4.98 24.02 -2.97
N ILE A 247 -3.83 23.37 -3.15
CA ILE A 247 -2.52 24.02 -3.17
C ILE A 247 -2.25 24.56 -4.59
N PRO A 248 -2.03 25.88 -4.76
CA PRO A 248 -1.76 26.47 -6.06
C PRO A 248 -0.53 25.84 -6.74
N GLY A 249 -0.76 25.34 -7.96
CA GLY A 249 0.27 24.71 -8.79
C GLY A 249 0.41 23.20 -8.59
N VAL A 250 -0.38 22.60 -7.72
CA VAL A 250 -0.63 21.15 -7.70
C VAL A 250 -1.62 20.81 -8.83
N VAL A 251 -1.32 19.77 -9.58
CA VAL A 251 -2.27 19.19 -10.53
C VAL A 251 -2.84 17.94 -9.88
N TYR A 252 -4.16 17.86 -9.83
CA TYR A 252 -4.88 16.78 -9.19
C TYR A 252 -6.01 16.28 -10.10
N PHE A 253 -6.10 14.98 -10.28
CA PHE A 253 -7.21 14.28 -10.94
C PHE A 253 -7.17 12.79 -10.58
N SER A 254 -8.29 12.11 -10.78
CA SER A 254 -8.44 10.68 -10.52
C SER A 254 -9.02 9.94 -11.72
N GLY A 255 -9.05 8.62 -11.65
CA GLY A 255 -9.64 7.75 -12.66
C GLY A 255 -9.20 6.30 -12.48
N SER A 256 -9.74 5.41 -13.33
CA SER A 256 -9.53 3.97 -13.19
C SER A 256 -8.37 3.42 -14.02
N GLN A 257 -7.96 4.12 -15.09
CA GLN A 257 -6.87 3.66 -15.96
C GLN A 257 -5.99 4.82 -16.41
N PHE A 258 -4.67 4.58 -16.38
CA PHE A 258 -3.68 5.54 -16.85
C PHE A 258 -2.50 4.84 -17.53
N LYS A 259 -2.00 5.47 -18.59
CA LYS A 259 -0.70 5.16 -19.17
C LYS A 259 0.25 6.30 -18.89
N ILE A 260 1.38 6.00 -18.24
CA ILE A 260 2.40 6.99 -17.92
C ILE A 260 3.64 6.71 -18.73
N SER A 261 4.14 7.71 -19.42
CA SER A 261 5.37 7.62 -20.22
C SER A 261 6.30 8.78 -19.94
N GLY A 262 7.60 8.53 -20.08
CA GLY A 262 8.67 9.49 -19.91
C GLY A 262 9.24 9.97 -21.24
N GLU A 263 10.36 10.69 -21.17
CA GLU A 263 11.19 11.02 -22.33
C GLU A 263 11.76 9.75 -22.96
N LYS A 264 11.74 9.68 -24.29
CA LYS A 264 12.38 8.61 -25.04
C LYS A 264 13.87 8.58 -24.66
N ASP A 265 14.42 7.41 -24.45
CA ASP A 265 15.82 7.17 -24.09
C ASP A 265 16.26 7.58 -22.66
N LYS A 266 15.32 7.97 -21.78
CA LYS A 266 15.59 8.20 -20.36
C LYS A 266 14.86 7.20 -19.48
N LYS A 267 15.64 6.39 -18.77
CA LYS A 267 15.09 5.53 -17.73
C LYS A 267 14.58 6.38 -16.56
N VAL A 268 13.34 6.14 -16.19
CA VAL A 268 12.69 6.76 -15.03
C VAL A 268 12.06 5.64 -14.23
N GLN A 269 12.74 5.27 -13.17
CA GLN A 269 12.27 4.22 -12.26
C GLN A 269 11.07 4.69 -11.46
N THR A 270 10.09 3.83 -11.34
CA THR A 270 8.94 4.00 -10.46
C THR A 270 9.14 3.26 -9.15
N ARG A 271 8.34 3.58 -8.16
CA ARG A 271 8.26 2.83 -6.91
C ARG A 271 6.81 2.61 -6.55
N THR A 272 6.46 1.37 -6.30
CA THR A 272 5.13 0.94 -5.87
C THR A 272 5.21 0.45 -4.44
N ASP A 273 4.38 1.01 -3.56
CA ASP A 273 4.34 0.71 -2.12
C ASP A 273 5.70 0.85 -1.39
N GLY A 274 6.58 1.67 -1.95
CA GLY A 274 7.93 1.92 -1.45
C GLY A 274 9.04 1.12 -2.14
N ASP A 275 8.72 0.06 -2.86
CA ASP A 275 9.68 -0.80 -3.54
C ASP A 275 9.92 -0.37 -5.00
N PRO A 276 11.13 -0.57 -5.53
CA PRO A 276 11.42 -0.30 -6.94
C PRO A 276 10.60 -1.24 -7.82
N THR A 277 9.94 -0.66 -8.82
CA THR A 277 9.20 -1.39 -9.85
C THR A 277 9.68 -0.98 -11.24
N ASP A 278 8.88 -1.22 -12.26
CA ASP A 278 9.23 -0.98 -13.65
C ASP A 278 9.68 0.45 -13.94
N ASP A 279 10.56 0.59 -14.95
CA ASP A 279 10.82 1.87 -15.58
C ASP A 279 9.65 2.29 -16.48
N LEU A 280 9.47 3.61 -16.66
CA LEU A 280 8.51 4.11 -17.66
C LEU A 280 8.81 3.58 -19.06
N PRO A 281 7.80 3.22 -19.88
CA PRO A 281 6.36 3.47 -19.66
C PRO A 281 5.68 2.39 -18.82
N ILE A 282 4.68 2.80 -18.05
CA ILE A 282 3.82 1.92 -17.27
C ILE A 282 2.34 2.12 -17.61
N LYS A 283 1.55 1.07 -17.38
CA LYS A 283 0.08 1.12 -17.34
C LYS A 283 -0.37 0.90 -15.90
N VAL A 284 -1.26 1.76 -15.43
CA VAL A 284 -1.91 1.62 -14.12
C VAL A 284 -3.38 1.35 -14.36
N THR A 285 -3.95 0.35 -13.70
CA THR A 285 -5.38 0.03 -13.71
C THR A 285 -5.86 -0.23 -12.30
N VAL A 286 -7.09 0.17 -12.00
CA VAL A 286 -7.73 -0.11 -10.72
C VAL A 286 -8.54 -1.40 -10.83
N GLU A 287 -8.36 -2.28 -9.88
CA GLU A 287 -9.17 -3.47 -9.65
C GLU A 287 -10.20 -3.17 -8.55
N ALA A 288 -11.31 -2.57 -8.96
CA ALA A 288 -12.36 -2.14 -8.04
C ALA A 288 -12.95 -3.31 -7.24
N GLY A 289 -13.02 -3.15 -5.91
CA GLY A 289 -13.47 -4.17 -4.97
C GLY A 289 -12.67 -5.48 -5.09
N GLY A 290 -11.42 -5.39 -5.54
CA GLY A 290 -10.60 -6.56 -5.84
C GLY A 290 -10.15 -7.36 -4.62
N LEU A 291 -10.14 -6.74 -3.45
CA LEU A 291 -9.85 -7.38 -2.17
C LEU A 291 -11.12 -7.40 -1.31
N ASN A 292 -11.32 -8.46 -0.56
CA ASN A 292 -12.40 -8.57 0.42
C ASN A 292 -11.78 -8.67 1.82
N VAL A 293 -11.69 -7.54 2.55
CA VAL A 293 -10.87 -7.41 3.76
C VAL A 293 -11.73 -7.40 5.01
N PHE A 294 -11.33 -8.17 6.04
CA PHE A 294 -11.96 -8.12 7.35
C PHE A 294 -11.73 -6.76 8.01
N VAL A 295 -12.81 -6.15 8.47
CA VAL A 295 -12.82 -4.85 9.13
C VAL A 295 -13.61 -4.92 10.43
N PRO A 296 -13.32 -4.05 11.42
CA PRO A 296 -14.13 -3.99 12.63
C PRO A 296 -15.56 -3.58 12.30
N GLU A 297 -16.51 -4.05 13.09
CA GLU A 297 -17.88 -3.54 13.01
C GLU A 297 -17.84 -2.03 13.20
N THR A 298 -18.30 -1.30 12.19
CA THR A 298 -18.52 0.14 12.34
C THR A 298 -19.57 0.31 13.42
N SER A 299 -19.17 0.76 14.61
CA SER A 299 -20.12 1.28 15.57
C SER A 299 -20.87 2.40 14.85
N THR A 300 -22.10 2.13 14.48
CA THR A 300 -23.07 3.13 14.04
C THR A 300 -23.17 4.14 15.19
N SER A 301 -22.35 5.19 15.14
CA SER A 301 -22.57 6.35 15.99
C SER A 301 -23.88 6.93 15.51
N THR A 302 -24.95 6.56 16.19
CA THR A 302 -26.18 7.33 16.20
C THR A 302 -25.80 8.78 16.47
N LYS A 303 -25.83 9.60 15.44
CA LYS A 303 -25.87 11.05 15.61
C LYS A 303 -27.21 11.35 16.25
N GLU A 304 -27.21 11.51 17.60
CA GLU A 304 -28.20 12.30 18.28
C GLU A 304 -27.92 13.79 18.08
#